data_d11c047a7be1462237caf6a29248ce20
#
_entry.id   d11c047a7be1462237caf6a29248ce20
#
_cell.length_a   1.000
_cell.length_b   1.000
_cell.length_c   1.000
_cell.angle_alpha   90.00
_cell.angle_beta   90.00
_cell.angle_gamma   90.00
#
_symmetry.space_group_name_H-M   'P 1'
#
loop_
_entity.id
_entity.type
_entity.pdbx_description
1 polymer ?
#
loop_
_entity_poly.entity_id
_entity_poly.type
_entity_poly.pdbx_seq_one_letter_code
_entity_poly.pdbx_strand_id
1 'polypeptide(L)'
;MRRLLLLTLAATLPLRADSPEPAKKLIAAARLQIGVTTSYDPAYVKLAYPDGDVPEERGVCSDVVIRAFRRMGLDLQKLVHEDMARAFSKYPQRWSLKSPDANIDHRRVPNLMCFFERAGKKLAVTKSAADYKPGDIVTCIVPRNLPHIMLVSDTPSAADPKRFQIIHNIGAGAQLEDRLFDFEIIGHYRYW
;
A
#
# COMPACT_ATOMS: atom_id res chain seq x y z
N MET A 1 31.11 4.11 57.47
CA MET A 1 30.34 4.85 56.44
C MET A 1 30.49 4.14 55.09
N ARG A 2 29.53 3.33 54.67
CA ARG A 2 29.52 2.62 53.36
C ARG A 2 28.86 3.51 52.32
N ARG A 3 29.58 3.95 51.31
CA ARG A 3 29.04 4.69 50.18
C ARG A 3 28.36 3.70 49.23
N LEU A 4 27.05 3.81 49.09
CA LEU A 4 26.24 3.08 48.12
C LEU A 4 26.42 3.77 46.74
N LEU A 5 27.07 3.07 45.79
CA LEU A 5 27.21 3.51 44.43
C LEU A 5 25.91 3.11 43.68
N LEU A 6 25.05 4.07 43.37
CA LEU A 6 23.91 3.84 42.46
C LEU A 6 24.44 3.81 41.02
N LEU A 7 24.49 2.61 40.43
CA LEU A 7 24.63 2.47 38.96
C LEU A 7 23.30 2.78 38.29
N THR A 8 23.21 3.92 37.63
CA THR A 8 22.11 4.23 36.72
C THR A 8 22.33 3.49 35.41
N LEU A 9 21.55 2.44 35.17
CA LEU A 9 21.51 1.73 33.90
C LEU A 9 20.75 2.61 32.88
N ALA A 10 21.46 3.33 32.02
CA ALA A 10 20.87 4.05 30.90
C ALA A 10 20.39 3.02 29.87
N ALA A 11 19.10 2.80 29.79
CA ALA A 11 18.50 2.01 28.72
C ALA A 11 18.66 2.76 27.39
N THR A 12 19.61 2.34 26.56
CA THR A 12 19.73 2.80 25.18
C THR A 12 18.60 2.20 24.37
N LEU A 13 17.55 2.99 24.09
CA LEU A 13 16.57 2.64 23.07
C LEU A 13 17.31 2.45 21.74
N PRO A 14 17.07 1.33 21.01
CA PRO A 14 17.70 1.14 19.71
C PRO A 14 17.23 2.25 18.77
N LEU A 15 18.17 3.00 18.22
CA LEU A 15 17.91 4.00 17.19
C LEU A 15 17.31 3.27 15.99
N ARG A 16 16.02 3.52 15.75
CA ARG A 16 15.31 2.93 14.60
C ARG A 16 15.88 3.55 13.34
N ALA A 17 16.41 2.74 12.43
CA ALA A 17 16.94 3.23 11.17
C ALA A 17 15.86 4.02 10.43
N ASP A 18 16.17 5.22 10.01
CA ASP A 18 15.28 6.07 9.22
C ASP A 18 14.85 5.35 7.93
N SER A 19 13.57 5.49 7.57
CA SER A 19 13.07 4.96 6.30
C SER A 19 13.78 5.65 5.12
N PRO A 20 14.07 4.92 4.02
CA PRO A 20 14.63 5.51 2.81
C PRO A 20 13.77 6.66 2.29
N GLU A 21 14.40 7.66 1.68
CA GLU A 21 13.73 8.87 1.20
C GLU A 21 12.54 8.59 0.25
N PRO A 22 12.60 7.63 -0.70
CA PRO A 22 11.43 7.28 -1.51
C PRO A 22 10.26 6.74 -0.69
N ALA A 23 10.52 5.93 0.34
CA ALA A 23 9.47 5.43 1.22
C ALA A 23 8.81 6.56 2.01
N LYS A 24 9.58 7.50 2.55
CA LYS A 24 9.04 8.69 3.25
C LYS A 24 8.11 9.50 2.35
N LYS A 25 8.52 9.75 1.10
CA LYS A 25 7.71 10.48 0.11
C LYS A 25 6.41 9.75 -0.21
N LEU A 26 6.47 8.43 -0.42
CA LEU A 26 5.30 7.61 -0.70
C LEU A 26 4.28 7.64 0.45
N ILE A 27 4.76 7.49 1.68
CA ILE A 27 3.92 7.55 2.88
C ILE A 27 3.31 8.93 3.05
N ALA A 28 4.10 10.00 2.90
CA ALA A 28 3.61 11.37 3.00
C ALA A 28 2.51 11.63 1.96
N ALA A 29 2.70 11.17 0.72
CA ALA A 29 1.71 11.28 -0.35
C ALA A 29 0.41 10.52 -0.04
N ALA A 30 0.51 9.33 0.57
CA ALA A 30 -0.67 8.57 0.99
C ALA A 30 -1.41 9.28 2.14
N ARG A 31 -0.68 9.84 3.12
CA ARG A 31 -1.27 10.58 4.26
C ARG A 31 -2.10 11.79 3.84
N LEU A 32 -1.74 12.47 2.75
CA LEU A 32 -2.49 13.63 2.23
C LEU A 32 -3.92 13.27 1.80
N GLN A 33 -4.25 12.00 1.65
CA GLN A 33 -5.58 11.55 1.29
C GLN A 33 -6.49 11.33 2.51
N ILE A 34 -5.92 11.28 3.73
CA ILE A 34 -6.69 11.12 4.97
C ILE A 34 -7.51 12.38 5.21
N GLY A 35 -8.82 12.23 5.36
CA GLY A 35 -9.76 13.36 5.49
C GLY A 35 -10.15 14.03 4.17
N VAL A 36 -9.46 13.72 3.05
CA VAL A 36 -9.81 14.15 1.69
C VAL A 36 -10.66 13.09 1.01
N THR A 37 -10.13 11.87 0.88
CA THR A 37 -10.92 10.72 0.38
C THR A 37 -11.76 10.19 1.55
N THR A 38 -13.06 10.48 1.54
CA THR A 38 -13.98 10.22 2.65
C THR A 38 -14.98 9.12 2.37
N SER A 39 -14.96 8.56 1.14
CA SER A 39 -15.91 7.50 0.76
C SER A 39 -15.26 6.40 -0.10
N TYR A 40 -15.90 5.23 -0.10
CA TYR A 40 -15.50 4.09 -0.94
C TYR A 40 -16.45 3.98 -2.13
N ASP A 41 -15.90 4.14 -3.35
CA ASP A 41 -16.69 4.08 -4.59
C ASP A 41 -16.02 3.16 -5.62
N PRO A 42 -16.52 1.93 -5.82
CA PRO A 42 -15.99 0.98 -6.79
C PRO A 42 -16.56 1.14 -8.19
N ALA A 43 -17.37 2.17 -8.45
CA ALA A 43 -18.02 2.36 -9.73
C ALA A 43 -17.02 2.43 -10.89
N TYR A 44 -17.39 1.83 -12.02
CA TYR A 44 -16.64 1.99 -13.25
C TYR A 44 -16.84 3.41 -13.80
N VAL A 45 -15.75 4.10 -14.09
CA VAL A 45 -15.77 5.45 -14.66
C VAL A 45 -14.83 5.51 -15.86
N LYS A 46 -15.24 6.20 -16.92
CA LYS A 46 -14.32 6.51 -18.01
C LYS A 46 -13.35 7.59 -17.54
N LEU A 47 -12.07 7.29 -17.61
CA LEU A 47 -10.99 8.14 -17.13
C LEU A 47 -10.18 8.72 -18.31
N ALA A 48 -9.52 9.84 -18.09
CA ALA A 48 -8.43 10.27 -18.96
C ALA A 48 -7.30 9.23 -18.96
N TYR A 49 -6.44 9.27 -19.96
CA TYR A 49 -5.24 8.43 -20.04
C TYR A 49 -4.10 9.21 -20.70
N PRO A 50 -2.90 9.24 -20.13
CA PRO A 50 -2.56 8.83 -18.75
C PRO A 50 -3.12 9.76 -17.67
N ASP A 51 -2.78 9.50 -16.40
CA ASP A 51 -3.08 10.33 -15.23
C ASP A 51 -4.57 10.50 -14.88
N GLY A 52 -5.43 9.64 -15.43
CA GLY A 52 -6.87 9.67 -15.11
C GLY A 52 -7.15 9.23 -13.68
N ASP A 53 -8.02 9.98 -12.99
CA ASP A 53 -8.45 9.71 -11.62
C ASP A 53 -9.96 9.92 -11.46
N VAL A 54 -10.52 9.31 -10.42
CA VAL A 54 -11.86 9.63 -9.92
C VAL A 54 -11.76 10.86 -9.00
N PRO A 55 -12.87 11.58 -8.71
CA PRO A 55 -12.85 12.69 -7.75
C PRO A 55 -12.17 12.32 -6.45
N GLU A 56 -11.36 13.24 -5.89
CA GLU A 56 -10.50 12.96 -4.72
C GLU A 56 -11.27 12.55 -3.47
N GLU A 57 -12.53 13.00 -3.33
CA GLU A 57 -13.39 12.69 -2.17
C GLU A 57 -13.80 11.23 -2.09
N ARG A 58 -13.63 10.49 -3.19
CA ARG A 58 -14.00 9.08 -3.29
C ARG A 58 -12.92 8.25 -3.95
N GLY A 59 -12.97 6.95 -3.73
CA GLY A 59 -12.05 6.00 -4.33
C GLY A 59 -12.14 4.64 -3.67
N VAL A 60 -11.33 3.70 -4.16
CA VAL A 60 -11.17 2.37 -3.56
C VAL A 60 -9.79 2.23 -2.92
N CYS A 61 -9.49 1.06 -2.36
CA CYS A 61 -8.19 0.79 -1.72
C CYS A 61 -6.99 1.04 -2.65
N SER A 62 -7.10 0.67 -3.93
CA SER A 62 -6.04 0.89 -4.92
C SER A 62 -5.83 2.36 -5.24
N ASP A 63 -6.87 3.21 -5.21
CA ASP A 63 -6.73 4.63 -5.50
C ASP A 63 -5.82 5.34 -4.48
N VAL A 64 -5.81 4.89 -3.22
CA VAL A 64 -4.88 5.38 -2.20
C VAL A 64 -3.42 5.16 -2.62
N VAL A 65 -3.11 3.96 -3.13
CA VAL A 65 -1.77 3.61 -3.61
C VAL A 65 -1.45 4.33 -4.92
N ILE A 66 -2.37 4.32 -5.88
CA ILE A 66 -2.20 4.96 -7.19
C ILE A 66 -1.89 6.44 -7.04
N ARG A 67 -2.67 7.17 -6.24
CA ARG A 67 -2.47 8.59 -5.97
C ARG A 67 -1.15 8.87 -5.27
N ALA A 68 -0.75 8.01 -4.32
CA ALA A 68 0.53 8.13 -3.65
C ALA A 68 1.70 7.98 -4.63
N PHE A 69 1.67 7.00 -5.53
CA PHE A 69 2.67 6.81 -6.58
C PHE A 69 2.68 7.97 -7.57
N ARG A 70 1.51 8.48 -7.98
CA ARG A 70 1.42 9.61 -8.91
C ARG A 70 2.08 10.87 -8.35
N ARG A 71 1.94 11.15 -7.05
CA ARG A 71 2.65 12.26 -6.37
C ARG A 71 4.17 12.07 -6.34
N MET A 72 4.65 10.86 -6.62
CA MET A 72 6.08 10.57 -6.80
C MET A 72 6.51 10.61 -8.28
N GLY A 73 5.63 10.98 -9.21
CA GLY A 73 5.89 10.99 -10.64
C GLY A 73 5.74 9.62 -11.32
N LEU A 74 5.09 8.66 -10.67
CA LEU A 74 4.85 7.30 -11.18
C LEU A 74 3.35 7.06 -11.39
N ASP A 75 2.88 7.13 -12.63
CA ASP A 75 1.48 6.83 -12.94
C ASP A 75 1.24 5.33 -13.10
N LEU A 76 0.66 4.70 -12.07
CA LEU A 76 0.32 3.26 -12.10
C LEU A 76 -0.75 2.93 -13.16
N GLN A 77 -1.62 3.88 -13.55
CA GLN A 77 -2.55 3.68 -14.66
C GLN A 77 -1.79 3.37 -15.94
N LYS A 78 -0.82 4.23 -16.29
CA LYS A 78 0.03 4.07 -17.47
C LYS A 78 0.89 2.82 -17.38
N LEU A 79 1.60 2.63 -16.28
CA LEU A 79 2.54 1.52 -16.10
C LEU A 79 1.85 0.14 -16.20
N VAL A 80 0.72 -0.03 -15.53
CA VAL A 80 -0.07 -1.28 -15.57
C VAL A 80 -0.64 -1.51 -16.96
N HIS A 81 -1.26 -0.48 -17.58
CA HIS A 81 -1.84 -0.59 -18.92
C HIS A 81 -0.81 -1.00 -19.97
N GLU A 82 0.36 -0.36 -19.97
CA GLU A 82 1.43 -0.67 -20.92
C GLU A 82 2.02 -2.06 -20.70
N ASP A 83 2.19 -2.50 -19.44
CA ASP A 83 2.66 -3.86 -19.17
C ASP A 83 1.61 -4.92 -19.54
N MET A 84 0.33 -4.65 -19.27
CA MET A 84 -0.77 -5.52 -19.71
C MET A 84 -0.85 -5.58 -21.24
N ALA A 85 -0.65 -4.49 -21.96
CA ALA A 85 -0.64 -4.50 -23.43
C ALA A 85 0.46 -5.41 -24.00
N ARG A 86 1.63 -5.46 -23.35
CA ARG A 86 2.75 -6.33 -23.72
C ARG A 86 2.57 -7.79 -23.29
N ALA A 87 1.82 -8.06 -22.24
CA ALA A 87 1.77 -9.38 -21.61
C ALA A 87 0.38 -9.73 -21.05
N PHE A 88 -0.68 -9.42 -21.77
CA PHE A 88 -2.07 -9.56 -21.31
C PHE A 88 -2.38 -10.95 -20.75
N SER A 89 -1.90 -12.02 -21.40
CA SER A 89 -2.12 -13.40 -20.96
C SER A 89 -1.47 -13.77 -19.63
N LYS A 90 -0.55 -12.94 -19.12
CA LYS A 90 0.10 -13.13 -17.80
C LYS A 90 -0.72 -12.55 -16.66
N TYR A 91 -1.65 -11.63 -16.97
CA TYR A 91 -2.54 -11.03 -16.00
C TYR A 91 -3.75 -11.91 -15.70
N PRO A 92 -4.42 -11.73 -14.55
CA PRO A 92 -5.60 -12.51 -14.21
C PRO A 92 -6.68 -12.43 -15.29
N GLN A 93 -7.03 -13.57 -15.89
CA GLN A 93 -8.05 -13.68 -16.94
C GLN A 93 -9.46 -13.70 -16.32
N ARG A 94 -9.81 -12.60 -15.66
CA ARG A 94 -11.09 -12.38 -15.00
C ARG A 94 -11.87 -11.30 -15.75
N TRP A 95 -13.10 -11.11 -15.36
CA TRP A 95 -13.98 -10.05 -15.89
C TRP A 95 -14.27 -10.11 -17.39
N SER A 96 -14.02 -11.26 -18.04
CA SER A 96 -14.27 -11.51 -19.46
C SER A 96 -13.64 -10.50 -20.42
N LEU A 97 -12.55 -9.84 -20.00
CA LEU A 97 -11.80 -8.90 -20.84
C LEU A 97 -11.01 -9.64 -21.91
N LYS A 98 -11.01 -9.08 -23.12
CA LYS A 98 -10.20 -9.56 -24.26
C LYS A 98 -8.96 -8.70 -24.52
N SER A 99 -8.89 -7.54 -23.90
CA SER A 99 -7.79 -6.57 -24.00
C SER A 99 -7.73 -5.72 -22.73
N PRO A 100 -6.59 -5.03 -22.49
CA PRO A 100 -6.49 -4.09 -21.38
C PRO A 100 -7.52 -2.97 -21.46
N ASP A 101 -7.99 -2.53 -20.29
CA ASP A 101 -8.90 -1.39 -20.12
C ASP A 101 -8.25 -0.35 -19.19
N ALA A 102 -7.76 0.74 -19.78
CA ALA A 102 -7.07 1.82 -19.06
C ALA A 102 -7.92 2.50 -17.97
N ASN A 103 -9.26 2.35 -18.01
CA ASN A 103 -10.15 2.97 -17.03
C ASN A 103 -10.16 2.23 -15.70
N ILE A 104 -9.88 0.90 -15.69
CA ILE A 104 -10.12 0.07 -14.50
C ILE A 104 -8.97 -0.86 -14.13
N ASP A 105 -8.09 -1.23 -15.06
CA ASP A 105 -7.12 -2.29 -14.81
C ASP A 105 -6.16 -1.97 -13.67
N HIS A 106 -5.68 -0.73 -13.57
CA HIS A 106 -4.84 -0.25 -12.47
C HIS A 106 -5.58 -0.17 -11.11
N ARG A 107 -6.91 -0.12 -11.13
CA ARG A 107 -7.74 -0.09 -9.91
C ARG A 107 -8.07 -1.49 -9.38
N ARG A 108 -7.73 -2.55 -10.12
CA ARG A 108 -7.94 -3.95 -9.72
C ARG A 108 -6.74 -4.50 -8.97
N VAL A 109 -6.91 -4.81 -7.69
CA VAL A 109 -5.82 -5.33 -6.83
C VAL A 109 -5.11 -6.53 -7.45
N PRO A 110 -5.77 -7.56 -8.04
CA PRO A 110 -5.07 -8.67 -8.66
C PRO A 110 -4.16 -8.27 -9.84
N ASN A 111 -4.50 -7.20 -10.56
CA ASN A 111 -3.65 -6.68 -11.65
C ASN A 111 -2.43 -5.94 -11.07
N LEU A 112 -2.60 -5.16 -10.02
CA LEU A 112 -1.48 -4.53 -9.32
C LEU A 112 -0.52 -5.55 -8.73
N MET A 113 -1.03 -6.64 -8.14
CA MET A 113 -0.21 -7.76 -7.66
C MET A 113 0.64 -8.34 -8.80
N CYS A 114 0.01 -8.65 -9.94
CA CYS A 114 0.71 -9.16 -11.11
C CYS A 114 1.76 -8.17 -11.62
N PHE A 115 1.43 -6.88 -11.71
CA PHE A 115 2.36 -5.84 -12.12
C PHE A 115 3.57 -5.75 -11.19
N PHE A 116 3.38 -5.70 -9.88
CA PHE A 116 4.50 -5.63 -8.93
C PHE A 116 5.38 -6.88 -8.95
N GLU A 117 4.80 -8.07 -9.14
CA GLU A 117 5.57 -9.31 -9.31
C GLU A 117 6.42 -9.27 -10.58
N ARG A 118 5.84 -8.89 -11.69
CA ARG A 118 6.52 -8.78 -12.99
C ARG A 118 7.61 -7.70 -12.99
N ALA A 119 7.40 -6.63 -12.22
CA ALA A 119 8.42 -5.60 -11.99
C ALA A 119 9.55 -6.04 -11.04
N GLY A 120 9.54 -7.29 -10.54
CA GLY A 120 10.55 -7.83 -9.62
C GLY A 120 10.51 -7.20 -8.23
N LYS A 121 9.34 -6.74 -7.79
CA LYS A 121 9.16 -6.02 -6.51
C LYS A 121 8.58 -6.87 -5.39
N LYS A 122 8.28 -8.16 -5.66
CA LYS A 122 7.71 -9.10 -4.71
C LYS A 122 8.71 -9.48 -3.62
N LEU A 123 8.22 -9.53 -2.39
CA LEU A 123 8.91 -10.04 -1.22
C LEU A 123 8.17 -11.27 -0.67
N ALA A 124 8.81 -11.98 0.26
CA ALA A 124 8.16 -13.07 0.97
C ALA A 124 7.03 -12.55 1.87
N VAL A 125 5.90 -13.24 1.86
CA VAL A 125 4.85 -13.05 2.85
C VAL A 125 5.23 -13.81 4.11
N THR A 126 5.32 -13.13 5.25
CA THR A 126 5.68 -13.70 6.54
C THR A 126 4.68 -13.30 7.63
N LYS A 127 4.81 -13.88 8.80
CA LYS A 127 4.06 -13.49 10.01
C LYS A 127 4.85 -12.55 10.93
N SER A 128 6.08 -12.21 10.54
CA SER A 128 6.96 -11.34 11.31
C SER A 128 6.71 -9.87 10.97
N ALA A 129 6.28 -9.08 11.93
CA ALA A 129 6.08 -7.64 11.75
C ALA A 129 7.35 -6.90 11.28
N ALA A 130 8.52 -7.42 11.68
CA ALA A 130 9.81 -6.84 11.34
C ALA A 130 10.16 -6.89 9.85
N ASP A 131 9.49 -7.74 9.06
CA ASP A 131 9.73 -7.88 7.62
C ASP A 131 9.00 -6.80 6.80
N TYR A 132 7.94 -6.22 7.36
CA TYR A 132 7.14 -5.17 6.74
C TYR A 132 7.70 -3.79 7.10
N LYS A 133 8.32 -3.12 6.15
CA LYS A 133 8.97 -1.82 6.35
C LYS A 133 8.06 -0.67 5.92
N PRO A 134 8.25 0.53 6.45
CA PRO A 134 7.56 1.72 5.97
C PRO A 134 7.71 1.88 4.46
N GLY A 135 6.61 2.15 3.76
CA GLY A 135 6.54 2.26 2.31
C GLY A 135 6.31 0.95 1.56
N ASP A 136 6.28 -0.19 2.24
CA ASP A 136 5.89 -1.46 1.62
C ASP A 136 4.41 -1.45 1.24
N ILE A 137 4.11 -2.13 0.14
CA ILE A 137 2.76 -2.37 -0.35
C ILE A 137 2.38 -3.79 0.07
N VAL A 138 1.22 -3.94 0.70
CA VAL A 138 0.72 -5.22 1.17
C VAL A 138 -0.65 -5.48 0.58
N THR A 139 -0.91 -6.70 0.13
CA THR A 139 -2.23 -7.14 -0.29
C THR A 139 -2.74 -8.26 0.60
N CYS A 140 -4.04 -8.24 0.89
CA CYS A 140 -4.69 -9.20 1.78
C CYS A 140 -6.08 -9.56 1.26
N ILE A 141 -6.71 -10.53 1.89
CA ILE A 141 -8.11 -10.91 1.64
C ILE A 141 -8.96 -10.38 2.79
N VAL A 142 -9.89 -9.48 2.48
CA VAL A 142 -10.88 -8.97 3.44
C VAL A 142 -12.18 -9.78 3.35
N PRO A 143 -13.16 -9.62 4.29
CA PRO A 143 -14.43 -10.34 4.26
C PRO A 143 -15.09 -10.35 2.89
N ARG A 144 -15.85 -11.41 2.60
CA ARG A 144 -16.45 -11.75 1.30
C ARG A 144 -15.42 -12.15 0.22
N ASN A 145 -14.22 -12.58 0.63
CA ASN A 145 -13.14 -12.99 -0.27
C ASN A 145 -12.71 -11.90 -1.26
N LEU A 146 -12.68 -10.65 -0.81
CA LEU A 146 -12.31 -9.52 -1.64
C LEU A 146 -10.83 -9.20 -1.48
N PRO A 147 -10.07 -9.08 -2.59
CA PRO A 147 -8.68 -8.63 -2.53
C PRO A 147 -8.62 -7.15 -2.16
N HIS A 148 -7.71 -6.84 -1.25
CA HIS A 148 -7.49 -5.50 -0.73
C HIS A 148 -6.00 -5.14 -0.77
N ILE A 149 -5.69 -3.84 -0.88
CA ILE A 149 -4.32 -3.32 -0.93
C ILE A 149 -4.16 -2.20 0.09
N MET A 150 -3.00 -2.14 0.72
CA MET A 150 -2.66 -1.17 1.75
C MET A 150 -1.19 -0.80 1.70
N LEU A 151 -0.84 0.37 2.21
CA LEU A 151 0.52 0.88 2.32
C LEU A 151 0.96 0.87 3.78
N VAL A 152 2.13 0.29 4.06
CA VAL A 152 2.73 0.31 5.40
C VAL A 152 3.23 1.73 5.70
N SER A 153 2.72 2.32 6.77
CA SER A 153 3.12 3.67 7.21
C SER A 153 4.42 3.64 8.01
N ASP A 154 4.88 4.81 8.43
CA ASP A 154 6.01 4.97 9.37
C ASP A 154 5.55 5.20 10.82
N THR A 155 4.23 5.19 11.06
CA THR A 155 3.66 5.27 12.41
C THR A 155 3.70 3.90 13.08
N PRO A 156 4.39 3.75 14.24
CA PRO A 156 4.36 2.51 14.99
C PRO A 156 2.96 2.18 15.51
N SER A 157 2.67 0.89 15.61
CA SER A 157 1.51 0.40 16.35
C SER A 157 1.66 0.73 17.84
N ALA A 158 0.57 1.14 18.49
CA ALA A 158 0.55 1.33 19.94
C ALA A 158 0.61 -0.02 20.70
N ALA A 159 0.09 -1.10 20.08
CA ALA A 159 0.06 -2.43 20.67
C ALA A 159 1.38 -3.21 20.51
N ASP A 160 2.12 -2.96 19.42
CA ASP A 160 3.40 -3.59 19.13
C ASP A 160 4.33 -2.62 18.39
N PRO A 161 5.34 -2.02 19.06
CA PRO A 161 6.23 -1.04 18.44
C PRO A 161 7.12 -1.61 17.31
N LYS A 162 7.15 -2.93 17.13
CA LYS A 162 7.83 -3.58 16.00
C LYS A 162 6.97 -3.58 14.72
N ARG A 163 5.66 -3.34 14.86
CA ARG A 163 4.70 -3.26 13.78
C ARG A 163 4.42 -1.81 13.42
N PHE A 164 4.11 -1.56 12.14
CA PHE A 164 3.64 -0.28 11.66
C PHE A 164 2.14 -0.32 11.36
N GLN A 165 1.48 0.82 11.53
CA GLN A 165 0.13 1.04 11.04
C GLN A 165 0.12 1.07 9.52
N ILE A 166 -1.06 0.91 8.92
CA ILE A 166 -1.24 0.93 7.46
C ILE A 166 -2.12 2.10 7.04
N ILE A 167 -1.93 2.57 5.80
CA ILE A 167 -2.81 3.54 5.15
C ILE A 167 -3.59 2.82 4.07
N HIS A 168 -4.91 2.89 4.13
CA HIS A 168 -5.81 2.23 3.19
C HIS A 168 -7.20 2.88 3.16
N ASN A 169 -8.05 2.42 2.23
CA ASN A 169 -9.49 2.69 2.23
C ASN A 169 -10.24 1.36 2.19
N ILE A 170 -10.89 0.97 3.28
CA ILE A 170 -11.67 -0.28 3.38
C ILE A 170 -13.18 -0.01 3.47
N GLY A 171 -13.63 1.23 3.25
CA GLY A 171 -15.06 1.59 3.27
C GLY A 171 -15.34 3.01 3.73
N ALA A 172 -14.60 3.51 4.71
CA ALA A 172 -14.85 4.81 5.34
C ALA A 172 -13.90 5.93 4.85
N GLY A 173 -13.37 5.80 3.65
CA GLY A 173 -12.35 6.71 3.13
C GLY A 173 -10.92 6.28 3.49
N ALA A 174 -9.95 7.12 3.12
CA ALA A 174 -8.55 6.86 3.43
C ALA A 174 -8.28 7.05 4.92
N GLN A 175 -7.72 6.04 5.57
CA GLN A 175 -7.47 6.01 7.01
C GLN A 175 -6.08 5.46 7.33
N LEU A 176 -5.53 5.87 8.47
CA LEU A 176 -4.34 5.30 9.10
C LEU A 176 -4.84 4.40 10.24
N GLU A 177 -4.60 3.08 10.14
CA GLU A 177 -5.10 2.11 11.09
C GLU A 177 -4.06 1.08 11.49
N ASP A 178 -4.17 0.52 12.70
CA ASP A 178 -3.31 -0.55 13.21
C ASP A 178 -3.88 -1.93 12.86
N ARG A 179 -3.91 -2.26 11.57
CA ARG A 179 -4.61 -3.43 11.04
C ARG A 179 -3.78 -4.29 10.09
N LEU A 180 -2.44 -4.20 10.15
CA LEU A 180 -1.56 -4.92 9.20
C LEU A 180 -1.82 -6.43 9.15
N PHE A 181 -2.13 -7.06 10.28
CA PHE A 181 -2.35 -8.51 10.37
C PHE A 181 -3.80 -8.90 10.70
N ASP A 182 -4.77 -7.98 10.56
CA ASP A 182 -6.18 -8.32 10.78
C ASP A 182 -6.73 -9.27 9.72
N PHE A 183 -6.08 -9.35 8.55
CA PHE A 183 -6.51 -10.11 7.39
C PHE A 183 -5.38 -11.01 6.88
N GLU A 184 -5.74 -12.06 6.16
CA GLU A 184 -4.77 -12.94 5.51
C GLU A 184 -3.97 -12.17 4.44
N ILE A 185 -2.67 -11.98 4.67
CA ILE A 185 -1.78 -11.35 3.71
C ILE A 185 -1.48 -12.34 2.58
N ILE A 186 -1.67 -11.90 1.33
CA ILE A 186 -1.46 -12.68 0.11
C ILE A 186 -0.37 -12.13 -0.79
N GLY A 187 0.14 -10.93 -0.50
CA GLY A 187 1.24 -10.32 -1.24
C GLY A 187 1.96 -9.24 -0.45
N HIS A 188 3.27 -9.13 -0.68
CA HIS A 188 4.15 -8.15 -0.07
C HIS A 188 5.13 -7.63 -1.13
N TYR A 189 5.22 -6.32 -1.28
CA TYR A 189 5.99 -5.69 -2.35
C TYR A 189 6.74 -4.46 -1.84
N ARG A 190 7.93 -4.23 -2.40
CA ARG A 190 8.75 -3.03 -2.12
C ARG A 190 9.18 -2.43 -3.45
N TYR A 191 8.68 -1.24 -3.76
CA TYR A 191 8.87 -0.60 -5.08
C TYR A 191 9.97 0.47 -5.08
N TRP A 192 10.46 0.85 -3.95
CA TRP A 192 11.54 1.85 -3.75
C TRP A 192 12.91 1.21 -3.53
#